data_93d3dd0b723940ea23fd9e5b0c2abb99
#
_entry.id   93d3dd0b723940ea23fd9e5b0c2abb99
#
_cell.length_a   1.000
_cell.length_b   1.000
_cell.length_c   1.000
_cell.angle_alpha   90.00
_cell.angle_beta   90.00
_cell.angle_gamma   90.00
#
_symmetry.space_group_name_H-M   'P 1'
#
loop_
_entity.id
_entity.type
_entity.pdbx_description
1 polymer ?
#
loop_
_entity_poly.entity_id
_entity_poly.type
_entity_poly.pdbx_seq_one_letter_code
_entity_poly.pdbx_strand_id
1 'polypeptide(L)'
;MIEEPIIEAPKCDFYLKFSDEAAMAAALSQFYHQDTETTVDAETGEETTTNVGDPYLVMHTRDYAFDIVGVIHEPTGNTLTDDEGNEYPEMAAVDGWHVNLRIRGGIPNKDPEDPEAVNTLRDDVEALDTAYGITPNSPSRVWL
;
A
#
# COMPACT_ATOMS: atom_id res chain seq x y z
N MET A 1 -27.54 20.04 -29.03
CA MET A 1 -27.43 18.83 -28.19
C MET A 1 -26.40 19.10 -27.11
N ILE A 2 -26.81 18.97 -25.88
CA ILE A 2 -25.92 19.18 -24.73
C ILE A 2 -25.40 17.81 -24.31
N GLU A 3 -24.08 17.62 -24.42
CA GLU A 3 -23.46 16.44 -23.88
C GLU A 3 -23.32 16.60 -22.37
N GLU A 4 -23.83 15.63 -21.62
CA GLU A 4 -23.60 15.58 -20.19
C GLU A 4 -22.13 15.24 -19.94
N PRO A 5 -21.45 15.93 -19.01
CA PRO A 5 -20.09 15.59 -18.69
C PRO A 5 -20.03 14.17 -18.09
N ILE A 6 -19.12 13.37 -18.64
CA ILE A 6 -18.86 12.05 -18.06
C ILE A 6 -18.08 12.25 -16.78
N ILE A 7 -18.72 11.94 -15.66
CA ILE A 7 -18.06 11.96 -14.37
C ILE A 7 -17.42 10.60 -14.17
N GLU A 8 -16.10 10.54 -14.29
CA GLU A 8 -15.37 9.32 -13.99
C GLU A 8 -15.37 9.08 -12.48
N ALA A 9 -15.58 7.81 -12.10
CA ALA A 9 -15.44 7.42 -10.71
C ALA A 9 -14.00 7.68 -10.24
N PRO A 10 -13.79 8.18 -9.01
CA PRO A 10 -12.45 8.39 -8.52
C PRO A 10 -11.67 7.07 -8.48
N LYS A 11 -10.39 7.15 -8.81
CA LYS A 11 -9.51 5.99 -8.78
C LYS A 11 -9.40 5.48 -7.35
N CYS A 12 -9.60 4.18 -7.16
CA CYS A 12 -9.55 3.53 -5.86
C CYS A 12 -8.38 2.57 -5.73
N ASP A 13 -7.94 1.98 -6.84
CA ASP A 13 -6.84 1.02 -6.84
C ASP A 13 -5.57 1.66 -7.39
N PHE A 14 -4.50 1.53 -6.61
CA PHE A 14 -3.20 2.09 -6.93
C PHE A 14 -2.16 0.98 -6.89
N TYR A 15 -1.28 0.98 -7.88
CA TYR A 15 -0.22 -0.02 -8.02
C TYR A 15 1.11 0.70 -7.90
N LEU A 16 1.87 0.38 -6.84
CA LEU A 16 3.09 1.10 -6.49
C LEU A 16 4.31 0.19 -6.65
N LYS A 17 5.41 0.79 -7.08
CA LYS A 17 6.69 0.11 -7.21
C LYS A 17 7.77 0.91 -6.49
N PHE A 18 8.46 0.24 -5.59
CA PHE A 18 9.59 0.80 -4.85
C PHE A 18 10.87 0.08 -5.26
N SER A 19 12.02 0.65 -4.96
CA SER A 19 13.30 0.01 -5.28
C SER A 19 13.53 -1.26 -4.45
N ASP A 20 13.09 -1.27 -3.19
CA ASP A 20 13.18 -2.39 -2.27
C ASP A 20 12.18 -2.21 -1.12
N GLU A 21 12.16 -3.18 -0.21
CA GLU A 21 11.28 -3.14 0.97
C GLU A 21 11.58 -1.95 1.87
N ALA A 22 12.85 -1.59 2.05
CA ALA A 22 13.23 -0.47 2.89
C ALA A 22 12.74 0.86 2.31
N ALA A 23 12.79 1.03 0.99
CA ALA A 23 12.25 2.21 0.32
C ALA A 23 10.74 2.29 0.48
N MET A 24 10.05 1.15 0.41
CA MET A 24 8.61 1.07 0.68
C MET A 24 8.31 1.55 2.10
N ALA A 25 9.01 1.02 3.10
CA ALA A 25 8.79 1.37 4.49
C ALA A 25 8.99 2.88 4.73
N ALA A 26 10.00 3.47 4.12
CA ALA A 26 10.26 4.90 4.21
C ALA A 26 9.14 5.72 3.56
N ALA A 27 8.68 5.33 2.38
CA ALA A 27 7.64 6.03 1.64
C ALA A 27 6.27 5.91 2.31
N LEU A 28 5.99 4.77 2.94
CA LEU A 28 4.71 4.49 3.60
C LEU A 28 4.75 4.73 5.12
N SER A 29 5.75 5.44 5.63
CA SER A 29 5.96 5.62 7.07
C SER A 29 4.72 6.14 7.81
N GLN A 30 3.90 6.97 7.17
CA GLN A 30 2.67 7.51 7.77
C GLN A 30 1.60 6.44 8.03
N PHE A 31 1.71 5.28 7.36
CA PHE A 31 0.79 4.16 7.53
C PHE A 31 1.31 3.13 8.54
N TYR A 32 2.48 3.34 9.09
CA TYR A 32 3.05 2.47 10.12
C TYR A 32 2.55 2.88 11.50
N HIS A 33 2.34 1.89 12.34
CA HIS A 33 1.94 2.08 13.72
C HIS A 33 3.00 1.53 14.66
N GLN A 34 3.29 2.27 15.71
CA GLN A 34 4.19 1.86 16.77
C GLN A 34 3.36 1.64 18.04
N ASP A 35 3.34 0.41 18.53
CA ASP A 35 2.70 0.11 19.80
C ASP A 35 3.50 0.71 20.95
N THR A 36 2.80 1.21 21.94
CA THR A 36 3.42 1.81 23.11
C THR A 36 2.75 1.29 24.38
N GLU A 37 3.54 1.29 25.46
CA GLU A 37 3.05 0.98 26.79
C GLU A 37 3.34 2.16 27.69
N THR A 38 2.33 2.60 28.43
CA THR A 38 2.46 3.70 29.40
C THR A 38 2.39 3.15 30.81
N THR A 39 3.40 3.46 31.61
CA THR A 39 3.45 3.12 33.04
C THR A 39 3.40 4.38 33.86
N VAL A 40 2.75 4.28 35.03
CA VAL A 40 2.62 5.40 35.96
C VAL A 40 3.36 5.03 37.24
N ASP A 41 4.29 5.91 37.67
CA ASP A 41 4.98 5.74 38.95
C ASP A 41 3.97 6.00 40.08
N ALA A 42 3.81 5.00 40.95
CA ALA A 42 2.86 5.08 42.04
C ALA A 42 3.23 6.12 43.11
N GLU A 43 4.50 6.48 43.19
CA GLU A 43 4.98 7.44 44.19
C GLU A 43 4.95 8.89 43.72
N THR A 44 5.31 9.11 42.42
CA THR A 44 5.43 10.44 41.84
C THR A 44 4.29 10.81 40.90
N GLY A 45 3.52 9.82 40.41
CA GLY A 45 2.52 10.04 39.40
C GLY A 45 3.10 10.31 38.01
N GLU A 46 4.41 10.17 37.85
CA GLU A 46 5.08 10.39 36.58
C GLU A 46 4.71 9.26 35.58
N GLU A 47 4.32 9.67 34.37
CA GLU A 47 4.02 8.74 33.29
C GLU A 47 5.24 8.54 32.41
N THR A 48 5.53 7.28 32.10
CA THR A 48 6.58 6.90 31.16
C THR A 48 5.97 6.07 30.03
N THR A 49 6.18 6.52 28.80
CA THR A 49 5.73 5.79 27.61
C THR A 49 6.91 5.18 26.90
N THR A 50 6.85 3.88 26.63
CA THR A 50 7.91 3.15 25.94
C THR A 50 7.34 2.43 24.73
N ASN A 51 8.16 2.27 23.69
CA ASN A 51 7.78 1.52 22.50
C ASN A 51 7.80 0.02 22.79
N VAL A 52 6.81 -0.70 22.27
CA VAL A 52 6.68 -2.15 22.39
C VAL A 52 6.78 -2.76 20.99
N GLY A 53 7.80 -3.58 20.77
CA GLY A 53 8.01 -4.21 19.47
C GLY A 53 8.43 -3.23 18.38
N ASP A 54 8.49 -3.72 17.16
CA ASP A 54 8.84 -2.92 15.99
C ASP A 54 7.60 -2.25 15.38
N PRO A 55 7.76 -1.09 14.72
CA PRO A 55 6.66 -0.52 13.95
C PRO A 55 6.22 -1.48 12.84
N TYR A 56 4.95 -1.49 12.55
CA TYR A 56 4.40 -2.34 11.49
C TYR A 56 3.43 -1.56 10.62
N LEU A 57 3.35 -1.96 9.35
CA LEU A 57 2.41 -1.38 8.40
C LEU A 57 0.99 -1.82 8.77
N VAL A 58 0.10 -0.84 8.94
CA VAL A 58 -1.32 -1.12 9.15
C VAL A 58 -1.92 -1.49 7.80
N MET A 59 -2.08 -2.79 7.57
CA MET A 59 -2.44 -3.35 6.26
C MET A 59 -3.89 -3.10 5.88
N HIS A 60 -4.76 -2.93 6.86
CA HIS A 60 -6.19 -2.91 6.63
C HIS A 60 -6.89 -2.02 7.65
N THR A 61 -7.64 -1.04 7.15
CA THR A 61 -8.49 -0.18 7.98
C THR A 61 -9.86 -0.06 7.32
N ARG A 62 -10.75 0.69 7.96
CA ARG A 62 -12.04 1.03 7.36
C ARG A 62 -11.88 1.78 6.03
N ASP A 63 -10.81 2.55 5.89
CA ASP A 63 -10.64 3.50 4.79
C ASP A 63 -9.72 3.00 3.68
N TYR A 64 -8.80 2.08 3.98
CA TYR A 64 -7.85 1.57 3.00
C TYR A 64 -7.42 0.13 3.30
N ALA A 65 -6.82 -0.49 2.28
CA ALA A 65 -6.19 -1.79 2.41
C ALA A 65 -4.94 -1.85 1.55
N PHE A 66 -3.89 -2.50 2.07
CA PHE A 66 -2.67 -2.78 1.33
C PHE A 66 -2.58 -4.27 1.01
N ASP A 67 -2.00 -4.56 -0.14
CA ASP A 67 -1.58 -5.90 -0.52
C ASP A 67 -0.10 -5.83 -0.89
N ILE A 68 0.75 -6.42 -0.06
CA ILE A 68 2.19 -6.45 -0.30
C ILE A 68 2.48 -7.61 -1.25
N VAL A 69 2.70 -7.28 -2.51
CA VAL A 69 3.04 -8.28 -3.54
C VAL A 69 4.52 -8.63 -3.46
N GLY A 70 5.36 -7.64 -3.15
CA GLY A 70 6.80 -7.83 -3.02
C GLY A 70 7.50 -7.98 -4.36
N VAL A 71 8.44 -8.89 -4.42
CA VAL A 71 9.15 -9.21 -5.67
C VAL A 71 8.27 -10.10 -6.53
N ILE A 72 8.06 -9.69 -7.76
CA ILE A 72 7.24 -10.42 -8.73
C ILE A 72 8.17 -11.23 -9.63
N HIS A 73 7.73 -12.43 -10.00
CA HIS A 73 8.45 -13.27 -10.96
C HIS A 73 7.61 -13.42 -12.22
N GLU A 74 8.24 -13.28 -13.37
CA GLU A 74 7.58 -13.42 -14.66
C GLU A 74 8.32 -14.41 -15.54
N PRO A 75 7.64 -15.08 -16.51
CA PRO A 75 8.31 -15.98 -17.44
C PRO A 75 9.33 -15.24 -18.30
N THR A 76 10.51 -15.84 -18.47
CA THR A 76 11.56 -15.28 -19.33
C THR A 76 11.36 -15.61 -20.81
N GLY A 77 10.45 -16.53 -21.12
CA GLY A 77 10.29 -17.10 -22.46
C GLY A 77 11.07 -18.40 -22.66
N ASN A 78 11.94 -18.75 -21.73
CA ASN A 78 12.69 -20.00 -21.75
C ASN A 78 11.94 -21.10 -21.00
N THR A 79 12.23 -22.36 -21.34
CA THR A 79 11.68 -23.53 -20.69
C THR A 79 12.79 -24.31 -20.02
N LEU A 80 12.57 -24.71 -18.77
CA LEU A 80 13.50 -25.57 -18.03
C LEU A 80 12.91 -26.96 -17.91
N THR A 81 13.78 -27.95 -17.66
CA THR A 81 13.37 -29.37 -17.51
C THR A 81 13.82 -29.85 -16.13
N ASP A 82 12.94 -30.48 -15.38
CA ASP A 82 13.26 -31.07 -14.09
C ASP A 82 13.93 -32.45 -14.24
N ASP A 83 14.31 -33.07 -13.11
CA ASP A 83 14.98 -34.37 -13.09
C ASP A 83 14.10 -35.52 -13.61
N GLU A 84 12.79 -35.32 -13.61
CA GLU A 84 11.82 -36.30 -14.10
C GLU A 84 11.46 -36.12 -15.60
N GLY A 85 12.06 -35.09 -16.23
CA GLY A 85 11.80 -34.77 -17.64
C GLY A 85 10.60 -33.87 -17.88
N ASN A 86 9.99 -33.34 -16.83
CA ASN A 86 8.88 -32.40 -16.95
C ASN A 86 9.39 -31.01 -17.29
N GLU A 87 8.74 -30.38 -18.25
CA GLU A 87 9.07 -29.02 -18.65
C GLU A 87 8.28 -28.00 -17.83
N TYR A 88 8.93 -26.91 -17.46
CA TYR A 88 8.29 -25.80 -16.77
C TYR A 88 8.90 -24.47 -17.24
N PRO A 89 8.13 -23.36 -17.20
CA PRO A 89 8.66 -22.08 -17.63
C PRO A 89 9.71 -21.56 -16.65
N GLU A 90 10.79 -21.02 -17.20
CA GLU A 90 11.78 -20.31 -16.39
C GLU A 90 11.18 -18.99 -15.92
N MET A 91 11.28 -18.72 -14.63
CA MET A 91 10.80 -17.48 -14.02
C MET A 91 11.98 -16.64 -13.59
N ALA A 92 11.87 -15.33 -13.79
CA ALA A 92 12.89 -14.38 -13.33
C ALA A 92 12.23 -13.27 -12.53
N ALA A 93 12.94 -12.77 -11.54
CA ALA A 93 12.48 -11.66 -10.72
C ALA A 93 12.35 -10.39 -11.56
N VAL A 94 11.21 -9.73 -11.45
CA VAL A 94 11.02 -8.39 -11.99
C VAL A 94 11.55 -7.40 -10.98
N ASP A 95 12.34 -6.45 -11.45
CA ASP A 95 12.96 -5.44 -10.60
C ASP A 95 11.88 -4.67 -9.81
N GLY A 96 12.15 -4.47 -8.52
CA GLY A 96 11.35 -3.65 -7.64
C GLY A 96 10.54 -4.43 -6.60
N TRP A 97 10.05 -3.69 -5.63
CA TRP A 97 9.16 -4.15 -4.56
C TRP A 97 7.77 -3.60 -4.81
N HIS A 98 6.79 -4.46 -5.01
CA HIS A 98 5.46 -4.08 -5.49
C HIS A 98 4.44 -4.10 -4.36
N VAL A 99 3.58 -3.08 -4.36
CA VAL A 99 2.51 -2.93 -3.36
C VAL A 99 1.25 -2.48 -4.08
N ASN A 100 0.14 -3.11 -3.76
CA ASN A 100 -1.17 -2.65 -4.18
C ASN A 100 -1.83 -1.92 -3.02
N LEU A 101 -2.46 -0.79 -3.32
CA LEU A 101 -3.17 0.01 -2.33
C LEU A 101 -4.57 0.28 -2.85
N ARG A 102 -5.57 -0.02 -2.04
CA ARG A 102 -6.97 0.28 -2.33
C ARG A 102 -7.51 1.23 -1.29
N ILE A 103 -8.12 2.31 -1.73
CA ILE A 103 -8.89 3.18 -0.84
C ILE A 103 -10.38 3.00 -1.15
N ARG A 104 -11.21 3.16 -0.14
CA ARG A 104 -12.65 3.00 -0.33
C ARG A 104 -13.18 4.18 -1.12
N GLY A 105 -13.90 3.88 -2.20
CA GLY A 105 -14.61 4.88 -2.96
C GLY A 105 -15.72 5.50 -2.11
N GLY A 106 -15.98 6.77 -2.30
CA GLY A 106 -17.01 7.47 -1.56
C GLY A 106 -16.59 7.93 -0.17
N ILE A 107 -15.32 7.75 0.21
CA ILE A 107 -14.81 8.36 1.45
C ILE A 107 -14.99 9.87 1.34
N PRO A 108 -15.72 10.49 2.28
CA PRO A 108 -15.88 11.94 2.21
C PRO A 108 -14.54 12.63 2.41
N ASN A 109 -14.27 13.62 1.59
CA ASN A 109 -13.06 14.41 1.71
C ASN A 109 -13.10 15.38 2.87
N LYS A 110 -14.24 15.43 3.55
CA LYS A 110 -14.44 16.36 4.66
C LYS A 110 -15.22 15.67 5.76
N ASP A 111 -14.85 15.98 7.00
CA ASP A 111 -15.68 15.65 8.15
C ASP A 111 -16.94 16.51 8.10
N PRO A 112 -18.14 15.94 8.17
CA PRO A 112 -19.38 16.73 8.17
C PRO A 112 -19.46 17.73 9.31
N GLU A 113 -18.81 17.47 10.43
CA GLU A 113 -18.80 18.34 11.60
C GLU A 113 -17.72 19.41 11.53
N ASP A 114 -16.71 19.21 10.68
CA ASP A 114 -15.62 20.15 10.44
C ASP A 114 -15.42 20.32 8.92
N PRO A 115 -16.09 21.32 8.31
CA PRO A 115 -16.00 21.51 6.88
C PRO A 115 -14.61 21.95 6.39
N GLU A 116 -13.73 22.34 7.30
CA GLU A 116 -12.34 22.67 6.97
C GLU A 116 -11.40 21.45 7.04
N ALA A 117 -11.87 20.37 7.69
CA ALA A 117 -11.10 19.14 7.72
C ALA A 117 -11.04 18.52 6.32
N VAL A 118 -9.84 18.34 5.82
CA VAL A 118 -9.61 17.73 4.52
C VAL A 118 -9.25 16.26 4.72
N ASN A 119 -9.80 15.40 3.88
CA ASN A 119 -9.39 14.01 3.89
C ASN A 119 -7.99 13.92 3.26
N THR A 120 -6.96 13.94 4.09
CA THR A 120 -5.57 13.90 3.64
C THR A 120 -5.19 12.54 3.08
N LEU A 121 -5.96 11.48 3.40
CA LEU A 121 -5.65 10.13 2.90
C LEU A 121 -5.62 10.07 1.38
N ARG A 122 -6.62 10.62 0.71
CA ARG A 122 -6.64 10.64 -0.76
C ARG A 122 -5.49 11.44 -1.33
N ASP A 123 -5.22 12.60 -0.76
CA ASP A 123 -4.11 13.45 -1.21
C ASP A 123 -2.77 12.74 -1.03
N ASP A 124 -2.58 12.07 0.11
CA ASP A 124 -1.37 11.29 0.39
C ASP A 124 -1.20 10.13 -0.58
N VAL A 125 -2.28 9.41 -0.88
CA VAL A 125 -2.25 8.29 -1.81
C VAL A 125 -1.99 8.77 -3.25
N GLU A 126 -2.60 9.88 -3.65
CA GLU A 126 -2.35 10.46 -4.97
C GLU A 126 -0.90 10.92 -5.12
N ALA A 127 -0.30 11.45 -4.06
CA ALA A 127 1.12 11.81 -4.04
C ALA A 127 2.01 10.57 -4.19
N LEU A 128 1.66 9.46 -3.54
CA LEU A 128 2.37 8.19 -3.69
C LEU A 128 2.24 7.65 -5.11
N ASP A 129 1.06 7.74 -5.70
CA ASP A 129 0.82 7.30 -7.08
C ASP A 129 1.64 8.14 -8.08
N THR A 130 1.76 9.43 -7.85
CA THR A 130 2.58 10.31 -8.68
C THR A 130 4.06 9.92 -8.61
N ALA A 131 4.56 9.57 -7.43
CA ALA A 131 5.97 9.25 -7.21
C ALA A 131 6.32 7.80 -7.56
N TYR A 132 5.44 6.84 -7.28
CA TYR A 132 5.73 5.41 -7.34
C TYR A 132 4.72 4.60 -8.14
N GLY A 133 3.68 5.22 -8.66
CA GLY A 133 2.62 4.53 -9.39
C GLY A 133 3.10 3.92 -10.69
N ILE A 134 2.61 2.72 -10.98
CA ILE A 134 2.86 2.03 -12.24
C ILE A 134 1.55 1.48 -12.79
N THR A 135 1.55 1.14 -14.07
CA THR A 135 0.47 0.38 -14.67
C THR A 135 0.88 -1.09 -14.67
N PRO A 136 0.10 -1.98 -14.01
CA PRO A 136 0.49 -3.39 -13.95
C PRO A 136 0.41 -4.03 -15.32
N ASN A 137 1.43 -4.83 -15.66
CA ASN A 137 1.52 -5.54 -16.92
C ASN A 137 0.85 -6.91 -16.91
N SER A 138 0.47 -7.39 -15.73
CA SER A 138 0.02 -8.76 -15.51
C SER A 138 -1.20 -8.76 -14.59
N PRO A 139 -2.20 -9.62 -14.87
CA PRO A 139 -3.35 -9.77 -13.97
C PRO A 139 -2.98 -10.16 -12.54
N SER A 140 -1.84 -10.81 -12.35
CA SER A 140 -1.38 -11.20 -11.00
C SER A 140 -1.05 -10.01 -10.11
N ARG A 141 -0.87 -8.83 -10.68
CA ARG A 141 -0.59 -7.60 -9.94
C ARG A 141 -1.84 -6.80 -9.60
N VAL A 142 -2.96 -7.19 -10.16
CA VAL A 142 -4.22 -6.44 -10.03
C VAL A 142 -5.05 -7.01 -8.90
N TRP A 143 -5.72 -6.16 -8.15
CA TRP A 143 -6.69 -6.59 -7.16
C TRP A 143 -7.79 -7.41 -7.82
N LEU A 144 -8.13 -8.52 -7.22
CA LEU A 144 -9.20 -9.38 -7.67
C LEU A 144 -10.45 -9.21 -6.80
#